data_351339edcf288f8605eb93fffb1924a4
#
_entry.id   351339edcf288f8605eb93fffb1924a4
#
_cell.length_a   1.000
_cell.length_b   1.000
_cell.length_c   1.000
_cell.angle_alpha   90.00
_cell.angle_beta   90.00
_cell.angle_gamma   90.00
#
_symmetry.space_group_name_H-M   'P 1'
#
loop_
_entity.id
_entity.type
_entity.pdbx_description
1 polymer ?
#
loop_
_entity_poly.entity_id
_entity_poly.type
_entity_poly.pdbx_seq_one_letter_code
_entity_poly.pdbx_strand_id
1 'polypeptide(L)'
;MKHTALSALLLVGLVSGCASNVKMKMPTIPEPLVAKIALSVGLRMPENFDHFVHEESVYGREEWSIDLGASNRALFTQLFAHMFTSVTVIGPDEDPAALGLDALVEPSIDAFEFSTPSQSKTEAFAVWIRYRLRVYDREGTLISNWPVSAYGKSLATTMGQGNALQRAAVLAMRDAAALMVMKFDKVTRISELADDPGDRPVPEPELEEQQDGAT
;
A
#
# COMPACT_ATOMS: atom_id res chain seq x y z
N MET A 1 -30.77 20.03 52.96
CA MET A 1 -30.38 18.82 52.24
C MET A 1 -30.74 18.78 50.73
N LYS A 2 -31.00 19.94 50.06
CA LYS A 2 -31.38 19.97 48.61
C LYS A 2 -30.30 20.58 47.72
N HIS A 3 -29.20 21.09 48.27
CA HIS A 3 -28.11 21.73 47.46
C HIS A 3 -26.92 20.83 47.18
N THR A 4 -26.75 19.71 47.89
CA THR A 4 -25.65 18.74 47.69
C THR A 4 -25.86 17.80 46.50
N ALA A 5 -27.11 17.59 46.05
CA ALA A 5 -27.38 16.72 44.92
C ALA A 5 -27.13 17.40 43.55
N LEU A 6 -27.15 18.73 43.48
CA LEU A 6 -26.93 19.46 42.22
C LEU A 6 -25.45 19.62 41.88
N SER A 7 -24.55 19.61 42.87
CA SER A 7 -23.10 19.67 42.63
C SER A 7 -22.49 18.37 42.16
N ALA A 8 -23.11 17.21 42.45
CA ALA A 8 -22.61 15.91 41.99
C ALA A 8 -22.93 15.65 40.51
N LEU A 9 -23.98 16.29 39.96
CA LEU A 9 -24.39 16.09 38.56
C LEU A 9 -23.54 16.89 37.56
N LEU A 10 -22.82 17.92 38.03
CA LEU A 10 -22.02 18.78 37.18
C LEU A 10 -20.60 18.24 36.92
N LEU A 11 -20.16 17.21 37.63
CA LEU A 11 -18.79 16.67 37.54
C LEU A 11 -18.64 15.50 36.53
N VAL A 12 -19.73 14.99 35.97
CA VAL A 12 -19.72 13.83 35.06
C VAL A 12 -19.54 14.24 33.58
N GLY A 13 -19.55 15.54 33.26
CA GLY A 13 -19.60 16.04 31.88
C GLY A 13 -18.26 16.34 31.19
N LEU A 14 -17.08 16.07 31.80
CA LEU A 14 -15.79 16.61 31.30
C LEU A 14 -14.78 15.58 30.79
N VAL A 15 -15.20 14.37 30.46
CA VAL A 15 -14.31 13.40 29.80
C VAL A 15 -14.71 13.25 28.32
N SER A 16 -14.70 14.36 27.57
CA SER A 16 -14.76 14.31 26.12
C SER A 16 -13.34 14.18 25.58
N GLY A 17 -12.82 12.96 25.48
CA GLY A 17 -11.62 12.68 24.72
C GLY A 17 -11.86 13.06 23.26
N CYS A 18 -10.98 13.83 22.62
CA CYS A 18 -11.05 14.12 21.20
C CYS A 18 -10.62 12.86 20.43
N ALA A 19 -11.58 12.15 19.84
CA ALA A 19 -11.28 11.06 18.91
C ALA A 19 -11.08 11.63 17.49
N SER A 20 -9.95 11.34 16.88
CA SER A 20 -9.61 11.75 15.51
C SER A 20 -9.61 10.53 14.60
N ASN A 21 -10.59 10.45 13.70
CA ASN A 21 -10.67 9.40 12.70
C ASN A 21 -10.18 9.95 11.35
N VAL A 22 -9.12 9.35 10.81
CA VAL A 22 -8.45 9.80 9.58
C VAL A 22 -8.51 8.68 8.55
N LYS A 23 -9.41 8.83 7.57
CA LYS A 23 -9.46 7.95 6.42
C LYS A 23 -8.56 8.48 5.31
N MET A 24 -7.57 7.70 4.92
CA MET A 24 -6.62 8.08 3.89
C MET A 24 -7.26 8.03 2.50
N LYS A 25 -6.85 8.98 1.64
CA LYS A 25 -7.16 8.95 0.21
C LYS A 25 -5.85 9.08 -0.55
N MET A 26 -5.47 8.01 -1.23
CA MET A 26 -4.30 8.06 -2.11
C MET A 26 -4.65 8.83 -3.38
N PRO A 27 -3.93 9.91 -3.72
CA PRO A 27 -4.09 10.57 -5.00
C PRO A 27 -3.55 9.66 -6.12
N THR A 28 -3.99 9.92 -7.36
CA THR A 28 -3.42 9.28 -8.54
C THR A 28 -1.90 9.45 -8.56
N ILE A 29 -1.19 8.36 -8.78
CA ILE A 29 0.27 8.36 -8.92
C ILE A 29 0.60 8.72 -10.37
N PRO A 30 1.45 9.74 -10.61
CA PRO A 30 1.95 10.00 -11.96
C PRO A 30 2.68 8.78 -12.50
N GLU A 31 2.52 8.50 -13.78
CA GLU A 31 3.25 7.42 -14.44
C GLU A 31 4.77 7.72 -14.40
N PRO A 32 5.57 6.83 -13.80
CA PRO A 32 7.01 7.03 -13.74
C PRO A 32 7.62 6.85 -15.13
N LEU A 33 8.65 7.66 -15.45
CA LEU A 33 9.39 7.56 -16.71
C LEU A 33 10.44 6.43 -16.64
N VAL A 34 9.97 5.20 -16.48
CA VAL A 34 10.80 3.99 -16.45
C VAL A 34 10.29 2.98 -17.48
N ALA A 35 11.19 2.17 -18.02
CA ALA A 35 10.79 1.06 -18.87
C ALA A 35 10.03 0.03 -18.03
N LYS A 36 8.92 -0.50 -18.55
CA LYS A 36 8.20 -1.58 -17.91
C LYS A 36 9.01 -2.86 -17.94
N ILE A 37 8.98 -3.59 -16.84
CA ILE A 37 9.51 -4.95 -16.76
C ILE A 37 8.55 -5.87 -17.56
N ALA A 38 9.08 -6.65 -18.48
CA ALA A 38 8.32 -7.47 -19.42
C ALA A 38 7.80 -8.77 -18.78
N LEU A 39 7.06 -8.63 -17.69
CA LEU A 39 6.46 -9.73 -16.92
C LEU A 39 4.98 -9.49 -16.67
N SER A 40 4.25 -10.60 -16.54
CA SER A 40 2.87 -10.66 -16.04
C SER A 40 2.90 -11.03 -14.56
N VAL A 41 2.51 -10.10 -13.70
CA VAL A 41 2.66 -10.23 -12.25
C VAL A 41 1.32 -10.32 -11.54
N GLY A 42 1.19 -11.31 -10.64
CA GLY A 42 0.11 -11.38 -9.66
C GLY A 42 0.39 -10.43 -8.50
N LEU A 43 -0.63 -9.70 -8.07
CA LEU A 43 -0.57 -8.88 -6.86
C LEU A 43 -1.59 -9.44 -5.86
N ARG A 44 -1.09 -10.13 -4.83
CA ARG A 44 -1.92 -10.66 -3.75
C ARG A 44 -1.83 -9.75 -2.55
N MET A 45 -2.96 -9.16 -2.15
CA MET A 45 -3.03 -8.28 -1.00
C MET A 45 -3.66 -9.02 0.17
N PRO A 46 -2.88 -9.35 1.23
CA PRO A 46 -3.42 -9.99 2.43
C PRO A 46 -4.51 -9.12 3.08
N GLU A 47 -5.48 -9.74 3.74
CA GLU A 47 -6.62 -9.05 4.35
C GLU A 47 -6.17 -7.96 5.34
N ASN A 48 -5.17 -8.26 6.16
CA ASN A 48 -4.59 -7.32 7.12
C ASN A 48 -3.87 -6.13 6.47
N PHE A 49 -3.50 -6.21 5.19
CA PHE A 49 -2.94 -5.10 4.40
C PHE A 49 -4.06 -4.27 3.77
N ASP A 50 -5.06 -4.94 3.22
CA ASP A 50 -6.17 -4.34 2.49
C ASP A 50 -7.17 -3.62 3.40
N HIS A 51 -7.24 -4.04 4.67
CA HIS A 51 -8.06 -3.45 5.72
C HIS A 51 -7.22 -2.89 6.88
N PHE A 52 -6.01 -2.43 6.58
CA PHE A 52 -5.11 -1.95 7.62
C PHE A 52 -5.64 -0.68 8.27
N VAL A 53 -5.84 -0.75 9.59
CA VAL A 53 -6.17 0.38 10.46
C VAL A 53 -5.15 0.43 11.59
N HIS A 54 -4.59 1.60 11.83
CA HIS A 54 -3.71 1.87 12.98
C HIS A 54 -4.48 2.66 14.02
N GLU A 55 -4.47 2.17 15.25
CA GLU A 55 -5.10 2.82 16.39
C GLU A 55 -4.05 3.15 17.44
N GLU A 56 -4.03 4.39 17.91
CA GLU A 56 -3.06 4.85 18.91
C GLU A 56 -3.66 5.93 19.80
N SER A 57 -3.35 5.84 21.10
CA SER A 57 -3.67 6.86 22.10
C SER A 57 -2.42 7.67 22.43
N VAL A 58 -2.43 8.96 22.09
CA VAL A 58 -1.32 9.87 22.36
C VAL A 58 -1.54 10.54 23.73
N TYR A 59 -0.63 10.28 24.66
CA TYR A 59 -0.69 10.75 26.06
C TYR A 59 -2.00 10.41 26.79
N GLY A 60 -2.74 9.39 26.34
CA GLY A 60 -4.04 9.01 26.91
C GLY A 60 -5.13 10.09 26.79
N ARG A 61 -5.00 11.01 25.82
CA ARG A 61 -5.94 12.12 25.60
C ARG A 61 -6.40 12.27 24.16
N GLU A 62 -5.55 11.97 23.21
CA GLU A 62 -5.83 12.08 21.78
C GLU A 62 -5.91 10.66 21.22
N GLU A 63 -7.12 10.21 20.89
CA GLU A 63 -7.35 8.90 20.26
C GLU A 63 -7.29 9.06 18.73
N TRP A 64 -6.45 8.28 18.10
CA TRP A 64 -6.26 8.29 16.65
C TRP A 64 -6.62 6.94 16.06
N SER A 65 -7.44 6.96 15.01
CA SER A 65 -7.73 5.82 14.16
C SER A 65 -7.42 6.19 12.71
N ILE A 66 -6.48 5.49 12.08
CA ILE A 66 -5.91 5.84 10.77
C ILE A 66 -6.13 4.66 9.83
N ASP A 67 -7.09 4.79 8.92
CA ASP A 67 -7.42 3.78 7.92
C ASP A 67 -6.58 3.99 6.65
N LEU A 68 -5.68 3.05 6.37
CA LEU A 68 -4.80 3.02 5.20
C LEU A 68 -5.20 1.97 4.15
N GLY A 69 -6.12 1.06 4.47
CA GLY A 69 -6.41 -0.11 3.64
C GLY A 69 -6.68 0.23 2.17
N ALA A 70 -7.72 1.04 1.93
CA ALA A 70 -8.07 1.45 0.57
C ALA A 70 -6.95 2.22 -0.15
N SER A 71 -6.14 3.00 0.59
CA SER A 71 -5.00 3.74 0.05
C SER A 71 -3.84 2.84 -0.31
N ASN A 72 -3.57 1.82 0.50
CA ASN A 72 -2.56 0.79 0.18
C ASN A 72 -2.93 0.04 -1.09
N ARG A 73 -4.18 -0.45 -1.19
CA ARG A 73 -4.68 -1.09 -2.41
C ARG A 73 -4.48 -0.21 -3.63
N ALA A 74 -4.92 1.05 -3.56
CA ALA A 74 -4.81 1.99 -4.66
C ALA A 74 -3.35 2.27 -5.05
N LEU A 75 -2.46 2.48 -4.05
CA LEU A 75 -1.04 2.69 -4.26
C LEU A 75 -0.41 1.54 -5.03
N PHE A 76 -0.54 0.31 -4.50
CA PHE A 76 0.14 -0.85 -5.06
C PHE A 76 -0.42 -1.23 -6.44
N THR A 77 -1.74 -1.17 -6.63
CA THR A 77 -2.34 -1.45 -7.95
C THR A 77 -1.85 -0.46 -9.01
N GLN A 78 -1.85 0.84 -8.72
CA GLN A 78 -1.40 1.85 -9.67
C GLN A 78 0.11 1.74 -9.93
N LEU A 79 0.91 1.61 -8.87
CA LEU A 79 2.36 1.54 -8.98
C LEU A 79 2.82 0.36 -9.84
N PHE A 80 2.31 -0.83 -9.53
CA PHE A 80 2.70 -2.05 -10.26
C PHE A 80 2.18 -2.06 -11.70
N ALA A 81 1.00 -1.49 -11.97
CA ALA A 81 0.50 -1.30 -13.34
C ALA A 81 1.43 -0.40 -14.20
N HIS A 82 2.16 0.51 -13.55
CA HIS A 82 3.18 1.32 -14.23
C HIS A 82 4.53 0.61 -14.37
N MET A 83 4.85 -0.33 -13.47
CA MET A 83 6.15 -1.00 -13.43
C MET A 83 6.23 -2.25 -14.30
N PHE A 84 5.12 -2.95 -14.52
CA PHE A 84 5.06 -4.22 -15.25
C PHE A 84 4.21 -4.14 -16.50
N THR A 85 4.42 -5.06 -17.44
CA THR A 85 3.61 -5.15 -18.66
C THR A 85 2.16 -5.50 -18.35
N SER A 86 1.95 -6.45 -17.44
CA SER A 86 0.62 -6.86 -16.97
C SER A 86 0.61 -7.06 -15.46
N VAL A 87 -0.47 -6.64 -14.82
CA VAL A 87 -0.70 -6.86 -13.38
C VAL A 87 -2.12 -7.34 -13.15
N THR A 88 -2.24 -8.47 -12.48
CA THR A 88 -3.53 -9.05 -12.09
C THR A 88 -3.62 -9.08 -10.55
N VAL A 89 -4.62 -8.43 -9.99
CA VAL A 89 -4.91 -8.59 -8.55
C VAL A 89 -5.59 -9.94 -8.36
N ILE A 90 -4.98 -10.79 -7.54
CA ILE A 90 -5.47 -12.15 -7.29
C ILE A 90 -5.92 -12.34 -5.83
N GLY A 91 -6.86 -13.26 -5.64
CA GLY A 91 -7.36 -13.66 -4.34
C GLY A 91 -6.35 -14.48 -3.53
N PRO A 92 -6.65 -14.71 -2.23
CA PRO A 92 -5.74 -15.46 -1.34
C PRO A 92 -5.50 -16.91 -1.78
N ASP A 93 -6.50 -17.55 -2.38
CA ASP A 93 -6.48 -18.97 -2.74
C ASP A 93 -6.23 -19.21 -4.25
N GLU A 94 -6.01 -18.14 -5.04
CA GLU A 94 -5.74 -18.28 -6.46
C GLU A 94 -4.28 -18.66 -6.71
N ASP A 95 -4.07 -19.65 -7.59
CA ASP A 95 -2.74 -20.11 -7.98
C ASP A 95 -2.18 -19.24 -9.10
N PRO A 96 -1.05 -18.52 -8.88
CA PRO A 96 -0.42 -17.71 -9.92
C PRO A 96 -0.02 -18.51 -11.17
N ALA A 97 0.43 -19.76 -11.01
CA ALA A 97 0.83 -20.62 -12.11
C ALA A 97 -0.37 -20.98 -13.00
N ALA A 98 -1.53 -21.30 -12.39
CA ALA A 98 -2.76 -21.60 -13.13
C ALA A 98 -3.29 -20.39 -13.94
N LEU A 99 -2.92 -19.17 -13.54
CA LEU A 99 -3.26 -17.91 -14.22
C LEU A 99 -2.21 -17.49 -15.25
N GLY A 100 -1.16 -18.29 -15.46
CA GLY A 100 -0.07 -17.97 -16.39
C GLY A 100 0.76 -16.76 -16.01
N LEU A 101 0.85 -16.46 -14.72
CA LEU A 101 1.63 -15.34 -14.20
C LEU A 101 3.10 -15.74 -14.04
N ASP A 102 4.00 -14.82 -14.34
CA ASP A 102 5.45 -15.04 -14.25
C ASP A 102 5.97 -14.92 -12.83
N ALA A 103 5.32 -14.10 -12.01
CA ALA A 103 5.69 -13.87 -10.62
C ALA A 103 4.48 -13.45 -9.78
N LEU A 104 4.64 -13.57 -8.45
CA LEU A 104 3.69 -13.08 -7.47
C LEU A 104 4.36 -12.07 -6.54
N VAL A 105 3.67 -10.97 -6.25
CA VAL A 105 4.09 -10.00 -5.23
C VAL A 105 3.03 -9.92 -4.13
N GLU A 106 3.49 -10.07 -2.89
CA GLU A 106 2.68 -9.93 -1.68
C GLU A 106 3.20 -8.78 -0.83
N PRO A 107 2.51 -7.63 -0.78
CA PRO A 107 2.86 -6.55 0.12
C PRO A 107 2.31 -6.80 1.53
N SER A 108 3.02 -6.28 2.53
CA SER A 108 2.54 -6.16 3.90
C SER A 108 3.05 -4.88 4.54
N ILE A 109 2.45 -4.47 5.68
CA ILE A 109 2.97 -3.41 6.53
C ILE A 109 3.64 -4.05 7.74
N ASP A 110 4.94 -3.83 7.90
CA ASP A 110 5.69 -4.25 9.08
C ASP A 110 5.55 -3.26 10.23
N ALA A 111 5.48 -1.97 9.92
CA ALA A 111 5.32 -0.91 10.89
C ALA A 111 4.64 0.32 10.28
N PHE A 112 3.80 0.93 11.06
CA PHE A 112 3.26 2.27 10.84
C PHE A 112 3.41 3.05 12.13
N GLU A 113 4.07 4.19 12.06
CA GLU A 113 4.29 5.08 13.20
C GLU A 113 4.00 6.51 12.77
N PHE A 114 3.51 7.32 13.68
CA PHE A 114 3.35 8.74 13.45
C PHE A 114 3.74 9.56 14.68
N SER A 115 4.02 10.82 14.48
CA SER A 115 4.16 11.77 15.59
C SER A 115 3.31 13.01 15.35
N THR A 116 2.70 13.46 16.43
CA THR A 116 1.93 14.70 16.48
C THR A 116 2.80 15.89 16.86
N PRO A 117 2.35 17.12 16.63
CA PRO A 117 3.01 18.33 17.13
C PRO A 117 3.21 18.32 18.66
N SER A 118 2.26 17.75 19.41
CA SER A 118 2.33 17.64 20.85
C SER A 118 3.47 16.71 21.33
N GLN A 119 3.70 15.60 20.61
CA GLN A 119 4.78 14.65 20.90
C GLN A 119 6.15 15.19 20.50
N SER A 120 6.25 15.73 19.29
CA SER A 120 7.53 16.15 18.69
C SER A 120 7.98 17.55 19.12
N LYS A 121 7.11 18.34 19.76
CA LYS A 121 7.29 19.77 20.06
C LYS A 121 7.63 20.60 18.82
N THR A 122 7.12 20.17 17.67
CA THR A 122 7.24 20.87 16.37
C THR A 122 5.86 21.21 15.85
N GLU A 123 5.77 22.06 14.83
CA GLU A 123 4.50 22.40 14.20
C GLU A 123 4.11 21.39 13.08
N ALA A 124 4.59 20.16 13.17
CA ALA A 124 4.42 19.21 12.08
C ALA A 124 3.97 17.83 12.58
N PHE A 125 3.18 17.17 11.72
CA PHE A 125 2.96 15.73 11.76
C PHE A 125 4.04 15.04 10.94
N ALA A 126 4.52 13.90 11.43
CA ALA A 126 5.41 13.02 10.69
C ALA A 126 4.86 11.60 10.69
N VAL A 127 5.09 10.88 9.61
CA VAL A 127 4.66 9.49 9.42
C VAL A 127 5.83 8.67 8.91
N TRP A 128 6.02 7.50 9.48
CA TRP A 128 6.95 6.46 9.05
C TRP A 128 6.14 5.21 8.70
N ILE A 129 6.38 4.68 7.51
CA ILE A 129 5.78 3.44 7.06
C ILE A 129 6.90 2.49 6.66
N ARG A 130 6.85 1.25 7.13
CA ARG A 130 7.70 0.17 6.64
C ARG A 130 6.82 -0.86 5.97
N TYR A 131 6.87 -0.89 4.66
CA TYR A 131 6.32 -1.96 3.86
C TYR A 131 7.29 -3.13 3.78
N ARG A 132 6.77 -4.31 3.51
CA ARG A 132 7.54 -5.48 3.14
C ARG A 132 6.96 -6.06 1.86
N LEU A 133 7.83 -6.35 0.90
CA LEU A 133 7.49 -6.96 -0.37
C LEU A 133 8.08 -8.36 -0.43
N ARG A 134 7.23 -9.38 -0.43
CA ARG A 134 7.65 -10.74 -0.75
C ARG A 134 7.38 -10.97 -2.23
N VAL A 135 8.37 -11.47 -2.93
CA VAL A 135 8.31 -11.75 -4.36
C VAL A 135 8.59 -13.23 -4.56
N TYR A 136 7.72 -13.88 -5.27
CA TYR A 136 7.81 -15.30 -5.59
C TYR A 136 7.87 -15.47 -7.11
N ASP A 137 8.58 -16.51 -7.56
CA ASP A 137 8.55 -16.94 -8.95
C ASP A 137 7.23 -17.69 -9.27
N ARG A 138 7.12 -18.20 -10.50
CA ARG A 138 5.97 -18.97 -10.99
C ARG A 138 5.74 -20.25 -10.18
N GLU A 139 6.81 -20.89 -9.72
CA GLU A 139 6.81 -22.11 -8.94
C GLU A 139 6.46 -21.89 -7.46
N GLY A 140 6.28 -20.63 -7.06
CA GLY A 140 5.99 -20.24 -5.67
C GLY A 140 7.22 -20.18 -4.76
N THR A 141 8.43 -20.17 -5.34
CA THR A 141 9.66 -20.00 -4.59
C THR A 141 9.86 -18.53 -4.22
N LEU A 142 10.16 -18.26 -2.96
CA LEU A 142 10.46 -16.90 -2.50
C LEU A 142 11.81 -16.43 -3.05
N ILE A 143 11.80 -15.51 -4.01
CA ILE A 143 13.01 -14.93 -4.61
C ILE A 143 13.46 -13.64 -3.93
N SER A 144 12.56 -12.93 -3.25
CA SER A 144 12.92 -11.71 -2.51
C SER A 144 11.99 -11.44 -1.34
N ASN A 145 12.57 -10.88 -0.27
CA ASN A 145 11.85 -10.41 0.91
C ASN A 145 12.42 -9.04 1.31
N TRP A 146 11.90 -7.98 0.69
CA TRP A 146 12.47 -6.65 0.75
C TRP A 146 11.67 -5.69 1.64
N PRO A 147 12.26 -5.16 2.72
CA PRO A 147 11.65 -4.08 3.50
C PRO A 147 11.90 -2.72 2.82
N VAL A 148 10.84 -1.91 2.72
CA VAL A 148 10.86 -0.54 2.20
C VAL A 148 10.41 0.41 3.30
N SER A 149 11.34 1.20 3.83
CA SER A 149 11.04 2.21 4.84
C SER A 149 10.90 3.58 4.17
N ALA A 150 9.84 4.28 4.49
CA ALA A 150 9.47 5.55 3.90
C ALA A 150 9.02 6.57 4.95
N TYR A 151 9.16 7.84 4.63
CA TYR A 151 8.91 8.93 5.53
C TYR A 151 8.14 10.07 4.87
N GLY A 152 7.24 10.70 5.62
CA GLY A 152 6.53 11.89 5.19
C GLY A 152 6.30 12.86 6.33
N LYS A 153 6.37 14.16 6.04
CA LYS A 153 6.17 15.22 7.02
C LYS A 153 5.28 16.32 6.45
N SER A 154 4.35 16.82 7.26
CA SER A 154 3.46 17.93 6.88
C SER A 154 3.25 18.86 8.05
N LEU A 155 3.31 20.18 7.80
CA LEU A 155 3.00 21.17 8.83
C LEU A 155 1.53 21.07 9.25
N ALA A 156 1.29 21.21 10.54
CA ALA A 156 -0.04 21.42 11.07
C ALA A 156 -0.53 22.79 10.55
N THR A 157 -1.66 22.76 9.86
CA THR A 157 -2.26 23.99 9.33
C THR A 157 -3.59 24.25 10.01
N THR A 158 -4.13 25.46 9.85
CA THR A 158 -5.46 25.85 10.34
C THR A 158 -6.60 24.99 9.78
N MET A 159 -6.34 24.15 8.77
CA MET A 159 -7.33 23.27 8.12
C MET A 159 -7.58 21.96 8.88
N GLY A 160 -7.05 21.80 10.08
CA GLY A 160 -7.29 20.64 10.95
C GLY A 160 -6.13 19.63 10.99
N GLN A 161 -5.95 19.03 12.16
CA GLN A 161 -4.86 18.08 12.45
C GLN A 161 -4.95 16.81 11.59
N GLY A 162 -6.15 16.26 11.39
CA GLY A 162 -6.38 15.07 10.56
C GLY A 162 -5.92 15.28 9.11
N ASN A 163 -6.14 16.46 8.53
CA ASN A 163 -5.68 16.78 7.17
C ASN A 163 -4.14 16.87 7.09
N ALA A 164 -3.48 17.36 8.14
CA ALA A 164 -2.02 17.43 8.18
C ALA A 164 -1.40 16.03 8.31
N LEU A 165 -1.98 15.15 9.15
CA LEU A 165 -1.58 13.76 9.26
C LEU A 165 -1.81 13.01 7.95
N GLN A 166 -2.96 13.20 7.32
CA GLN A 166 -3.25 12.63 5.99
C GLN A 166 -2.19 13.02 4.94
N ARG A 167 -1.81 14.31 4.88
CA ARG A 167 -0.75 14.75 3.95
C ARG A 167 0.60 14.12 4.28
N ALA A 168 0.97 14.01 5.55
CA ALA A 168 2.21 13.35 5.95
C ALA A 168 2.22 11.88 5.53
N ALA A 169 1.11 11.14 5.73
CA ALA A 169 0.97 9.76 5.30
C ALA A 169 1.05 9.60 3.78
N VAL A 170 0.36 10.46 3.01
CA VAL A 170 0.44 10.45 1.54
C VAL A 170 1.87 10.72 1.06
N LEU A 171 2.62 11.61 1.72
CA LEU A 171 4.02 11.86 1.39
C LEU A 171 4.90 10.64 1.69
N ALA A 172 4.69 9.95 2.83
CA ALA A 172 5.38 8.70 3.13
C ALA A 172 5.08 7.60 2.08
N MET A 173 3.81 7.45 1.69
CA MET A 173 3.40 6.48 0.65
C MET A 173 4.05 6.80 -0.71
N ARG A 174 4.16 8.08 -1.08
CA ARG A 174 4.86 8.50 -2.31
C ARG A 174 6.36 8.27 -2.25
N ASP A 175 6.97 8.48 -1.10
CA ASP A 175 8.38 8.16 -0.86
C ASP A 175 8.63 6.65 -1.01
N ALA A 176 7.75 5.81 -0.45
CA ALA A 176 7.79 4.36 -0.66
C ALA A 176 7.68 3.99 -2.15
N ALA A 177 6.71 4.59 -2.88
CA ALA A 177 6.53 4.35 -4.30
C ALA A 177 7.79 4.72 -5.10
N ALA A 178 8.41 5.87 -4.83
CA ALA A 178 9.64 6.28 -5.48
C ALA A 178 10.79 5.29 -5.22
N LEU A 179 10.95 4.81 -3.98
CA LEU A 179 11.95 3.80 -3.64
C LEU A 179 11.69 2.48 -4.38
N MET A 180 10.42 2.06 -4.49
CA MET A 180 10.05 0.86 -5.23
C MET A 180 10.38 1.00 -6.71
N VAL A 181 9.98 2.09 -7.37
CA VAL A 181 10.31 2.32 -8.79
C VAL A 181 11.81 2.29 -9.05
N MET A 182 12.61 2.92 -8.19
CA MET A 182 14.05 3.03 -8.40
C MET A 182 14.85 1.77 -8.07
N LYS A 183 14.36 0.93 -7.20
CA LYS A 183 15.17 -0.15 -6.61
C LYS A 183 14.56 -1.54 -6.77
N PHE A 184 13.29 -1.67 -7.14
CA PHE A 184 12.57 -2.94 -7.12
C PHE A 184 13.32 -4.02 -7.92
N ASP A 185 13.57 -3.79 -9.19
CA ASP A 185 14.23 -4.76 -10.05
C ASP A 185 15.66 -5.07 -9.56
N LYS A 186 16.41 -4.04 -9.19
CA LYS A 186 17.78 -4.22 -8.67
C LYS A 186 17.87 -5.07 -7.41
N VAL A 187 16.86 -4.97 -6.53
CA VAL A 187 16.83 -5.71 -5.25
C VAL A 187 16.24 -7.10 -5.42
N THR A 188 15.18 -7.23 -6.23
CA THR A 188 14.47 -8.48 -6.40
C THR A 188 15.04 -9.34 -7.53
N ARG A 189 15.74 -8.72 -8.49
CA ARG A 189 16.24 -9.35 -9.73
C ARG A 189 15.12 -10.00 -10.55
N ILE A 190 13.90 -9.48 -10.40
CA ILE A 190 12.70 -10.07 -11.02
C ILE A 190 12.77 -10.08 -12.55
N SER A 191 13.48 -9.12 -13.15
CA SER A 191 13.66 -9.07 -14.62
C SER A 191 14.40 -10.31 -15.16
N GLU A 192 15.18 -11.00 -14.34
CA GLU A 192 15.87 -12.24 -14.75
C GLU A 192 14.87 -13.37 -15.08
N LEU A 193 13.66 -13.32 -14.51
CA LEU A 193 12.59 -14.27 -14.87
C LEU A 193 12.09 -14.07 -16.30
N ALA A 194 12.27 -12.88 -16.90
CA ALA A 194 11.92 -12.62 -18.28
C ALA A 194 12.94 -13.21 -19.26
N ASP A 195 14.17 -13.39 -18.82
CA ASP A 195 15.28 -13.90 -19.62
C ASP A 195 15.36 -15.44 -19.60
N ASP A 196 14.65 -16.10 -18.68
CA ASP A 196 14.56 -17.55 -18.62
C ASP A 196 13.45 -18.04 -19.59
N PRO A 197 13.80 -18.65 -20.75
CA PRO A 197 12.83 -19.11 -21.73
C PRO A 197 12.11 -20.40 -21.31
N GLY A 198 12.24 -20.81 -20.04
CA GLY A 198 11.63 -22.02 -19.51
C GLY A 198 10.14 -22.09 -19.78
N ASP A 199 9.82 -22.84 -20.82
CA ASP A 199 8.50 -23.44 -21.10
C ASP A 199 7.31 -22.47 -21.24
N ARG A 200 7.49 -21.36 -21.99
CA ARG A 200 6.32 -20.64 -22.50
C ARG A 200 5.60 -21.53 -23.49
N PRO A 201 4.30 -21.85 -23.31
CA PRO A 201 3.55 -22.52 -24.35
C PRO A 201 3.68 -21.69 -25.63
N VAL A 202 4.33 -22.27 -26.64
CA VAL A 202 4.41 -21.67 -27.96
C VAL A 202 2.98 -21.49 -28.43
N PRO A 203 2.51 -20.26 -28.74
CA PRO A 203 1.18 -20.11 -29.33
C PRO A 203 1.11 -21.00 -30.59
N GLU A 204 0.17 -21.93 -30.57
CA GLU A 204 -0.07 -22.74 -31.77
C GLU A 204 -0.32 -21.79 -32.94
N PRO A 205 0.37 -21.97 -34.06
CA PRO A 205 0.12 -21.15 -35.25
C PRO A 205 -1.35 -21.35 -35.64
N GLU A 206 -2.12 -20.25 -35.63
CA GLU A 206 -3.45 -20.23 -36.23
C GLU A 206 -3.29 -20.73 -37.69
N LEU A 207 -3.81 -21.94 -37.96
CA LEU A 207 -3.93 -22.46 -39.31
C LEU A 207 -4.90 -21.54 -40.01
N GLU A 208 -4.37 -20.63 -40.84
CA GLU A 208 -5.17 -19.92 -41.83
C GLU A 208 -5.89 -20.97 -42.69
N GLU A 209 -7.20 -21.16 -42.46
CA GLU A 209 -8.09 -21.86 -43.37
C GLU A 209 -8.03 -21.12 -44.71
N GLN A 210 -7.20 -21.62 -45.61
CA GLN A 210 -7.27 -21.25 -47.01
C GLN A 210 -8.65 -21.64 -47.50
N GLN A 211 -9.53 -20.66 -47.60
CA GLN A 211 -10.77 -20.77 -48.40
C GLN A 211 -10.36 -20.87 -49.85
N ASP A 212 -10.23 -22.12 -50.34
CA ASP A 212 -10.21 -22.42 -51.75
C ASP A 212 -11.54 -21.97 -52.36
N GLY A 213 -11.52 -20.80 -52.98
CA GLY A 213 -12.56 -20.36 -53.89
C GLY A 213 -12.54 -21.24 -55.14
N ALA A 214 -13.51 -22.13 -55.25
CA ALA A 214 -13.83 -22.79 -56.52
C ALA A 214 -14.96 -22.04 -57.21
N THR A 215 -14.63 -21.42 -58.34
CA THR A 215 -15.38 -21.16 -59.56
C THR A 215 -16.86 -20.85 -59.47
#